data_976a071204bc46d17ac7d1a5d311a033
#
_entry.id   976a071204bc46d17ac7d1a5d311a033
#
_cell.length_a   1.000
_cell.length_b   1.000
_cell.length_c   1.000
_cell.angle_alpha   90.00
_cell.angle_beta   90.00
_cell.angle_gamma   90.00
#
_symmetry.space_group_name_H-M   'P 1'
#
loop_
_entity.id
_entity.type
_entity.pdbx_description
1 polymer ?
#
loop_
_entity_poly.entity_id
_entity_poly.type
_entity_poly.pdbx_seq_one_letter_code
_entity_poly.pdbx_strand_id
1 'polypeptide(L)'
;MPPRSRTPARRRRRRLFASSVLLIALSAGGLALYLNRHETPAADSPPPPEQAGTPILDAARARAGLDRLPVAWNRNWETYDRNAFGPGWSGRGGEPALSGGCTAREQVMKRDLTETRVGDSNSCLVLSGTLDDPYTGERIPYDRFTSSDIEIDHVVALGDAWRSGASQWQPEQREKFANDVGNLLAVQKQANQEKGSKSPDQWQPRQAYQCEYARRWVSIKERWGLSVQPTEKSALVDMLDACGPPANR
;
A
#
# COMPACT_ATOMS: atom_id res chain seq x y z
N MET A 1 -24.60 -1.16 -62.90
CA MET A 1 -26.02 -1.57 -62.93
C MET A 1 -26.19 -2.80 -62.06
N PRO A 2 -27.16 -2.78 -61.15
CA PRO A 2 -27.38 -3.85 -60.16
C PRO A 2 -28.32 -4.94 -60.63
N PRO A 3 -28.54 -5.96 -59.82
CA PRO A 3 -29.90 -6.02 -59.28
C PRO A 3 -30.00 -6.31 -57.77
N ARG A 4 -31.08 -5.76 -57.25
CA ARG A 4 -31.73 -5.97 -55.97
C ARG A 4 -32.39 -7.35 -55.86
N SER A 5 -32.44 -7.95 -54.69
CA SER A 5 -33.58 -8.74 -54.19
C SER A 5 -33.44 -8.94 -52.69
N ARG A 6 -34.27 -8.38 -51.91
CA ARG A 6 -35.59 -8.79 -51.39
C ARG A 6 -35.47 -9.61 -50.12
N THR A 7 -35.84 -8.95 -49.04
CA THR A 7 -36.29 -9.52 -47.76
C THR A 7 -37.50 -10.45 -47.90
N PRO A 8 -37.74 -11.33 -46.95
CA PRO A 8 -39.09 -11.41 -46.40
C PRO A 8 -39.16 -11.32 -44.88
N ALA A 9 -40.10 -10.53 -44.44
CA ALA A 9 -40.67 -10.52 -43.11
C ALA A 9 -41.60 -11.73 -42.90
N ARG A 10 -41.57 -12.31 -41.72
CA ARG A 10 -42.68 -13.10 -41.13
C ARG A 10 -42.23 -13.52 -39.73
N ARG A 11 -43.02 -13.56 -38.69
CA ARG A 11 -44.42 -13.33 -38.33
C ARG A 11 -44.45 -13.36 -36.80
N ARG A 12 -45.12 -12.39 -36.22
CA ARG A 12 -45.58 -12.42 -34.82
C ARG A 12 -46.41 -13.70 -34.58
N ARG A 13 -46.12 -14.40 -33.49
CA ARG A 13 -47.13 -15.20 -32.80
C ARG A 13 -47.21 -14.76 -31.34
N ARG A 14 -48.27 -14.02 -31.07
CA ARG A 14 -48.84 -13.86 -29.72
C ARG A 14 -49.40 -15.23 -29.31
N ARG A 15 -49.05 -15.67 -28.13
CA ARG A 15 -49.89 -16.62 -27.39
C ARG A 15 -50.10 -16.05 -26.01
N LEU A 16 -51.33 -15.64 -25.79
CA LEU A 16 -52.00 -15.43 -24.52
C LEU A 16 -52.40 -16.80 -23.97
N PHE A 17 -52.14 -17.08 -22.75
CA PHE A 17 -52.88 -17.97 -21.85
C PHE A 17 -52.40 -17.56 -20.44
N ALA A 18 -53.24 -16.91 -19.75
CA ALA A 18 -54.38 -17.39 -18.93
C ALA A 18 -53.91 -17.68 -17.51
N SER A 19 -54.45 -16.88 -16.65
CA SER A 19 -54.46 -16.85 -15.20
C SER A 19 -54.60 -18.23 -14.57
N SER A 20 -53.86 -18.42 -13.44
CA SER A 20 -54.32 -19.23 -12.34
C SER A 20 -53.86 -18.60 -11.06
N VAL A 21 -54.77 -17.91 -10.43
CA VAL A 21 -54.69 -17.50 -9.01
C VAL A 21 -54.82 -18.78 -8.19
N LEU A 22 -53.85 -19.09 -7.38
CA LEU A 22 -54.02 -20.04 -6.28
C LEU A 22 -53.57 -19.34 -4.99
N LEU A 23 -54.59 -18.85 -4.31
CA LEU A 23 -54.53 -18.48 -2.89
C LEU A 23 -54.32 -19.74 -2.05
N ILE A 24 -53.20 -19.82 -1.31
CA ILE A 24 -53.12 -20.64 -0.11
C ILE A 24 -52.66 -19.71 1.01
N ALA A 25 -53.62 -19.38 1.84
CA ALA A 25 -53.39 -18.79 3.14
C ALA A 25 -53.06 -19.88 4.17
N LEU A 26 -52.40 -19.49 5.22
CA LEU A 26 -52.19 -20.14 6.51
C LEU A 26 -50.91 -20.98 6.65
N SER A 27 -49.92 -20.39 7.25
CA SER A 27 -49.60 -20.77 8.64
C SER A 27 -48.74 -19.70 9.31
N ALA A 28 -49.31 -19.09 10.34
CA ALA A 28 -48.59 -18.29 11.32
C ALA A 28 -47.52 -19.12 12.00
N GLY A 29 -46.36 -18.54 12.29
CA GLY A 29 -45.42 -19.12 13.25
C GLY A 29 -44.06 -19.46 12.66
N GLY A 30 -43.46 -18.56 11.90
CA GLY A 30 -42.03 -18.56 11.64
C GLY A 30 -41.51 -17.19 12.02
N LEU A 31 -41.34 -16.97 13.32
CA LEU A 31 -40.52 -15.91 13.84
C LEU A 31 -39.14 -16.13 13.26
N ALA A 32 -38.89 -15.59 12.08
CA ALA A 32 -37.58 -15.42 11.56
C ALA A 32 -36.87 -14.52 12.56
N LEU A 33 -36.16 -15.14 13.50
CA LEU A 33 -35.03 -14.55 14.12
C LEU A 33 -34.05 -14.22 12.99
N TYR A 34 -34.33 -13.11 12.34
CA TYR A 34 -33.32 -12.36 11.63
C TYR A 34 -32.35 -11.92 12.73
N LEU A 35 -31.46 -12.84 13.09
CA LEU A 35 -30.32 -12.54 13.90
C LEU A 35 -29.64 -11.42 13.17
N ASN A 36 -29.93 -10.22 13.63
CA ASN A 36 -29.11 -9.06 13.41
C ASN A 36 -27.71 -9.50 13.84
N ARG A 37 -26.95 -10.07 12.91
CA ARG A 37 -25.51 -10.16 13.05
C ARG A 37 -25.08 -8.69 13.09
N HIS A 38 -25.04 -8.15 14.29
CA HIS A 38 -24.10 -7.12 14.59
C HIS A 38 -22.75 -7.74 14.22
N GLU A 39 -22.30 -7.47 13.00
CA GLU A 39 -20.90 -7.59 12.66
C GLU A 39 -20.21 -6.70 13.69
N THR A 40 -19.72 -7.32 14.75
CA THR A 40 -18.71 -6.68 15.58
C THR A 40 -17.66 -6.20 14.61
N PRO A 41 -17.33 -4.90 14.56
CA PRO A 41 -16.22 -4.43 13.75
C PRO A 41 -15.07 -5.37 14.04
N ALA A 42 -14.49 -5.97 13.01
CA ALA A 42 -13.36 -6.89 13.14
C ALA A 42 -12.38 -6.19 14.08
N ALA A 43 -12.10 -6.81 15.23
CA ALA A 43 -11.20 -6.24 16.22
C ALA A 43 -9.93 -5.90 15.44
N ASP A 44 -9.57 -4.61 15.43
CA ASP A 44 -8.46 -4.08 14.68
C ASP A 44 -7.24 -4.95 14.99
N SER A 45 -6.78 -5.72 13.99
CA SER A 45 -5.62 -6.58 14.18
C SER A 45 -4.49 -5.69 14.66
N PRO A 46 -3.72 -6.10 15.67
CA PRO A 46 -2.60 -5.29 16.14
C PRO A 46 -1.71 -4.94 14.95
N PRO A 47 -1.08 -3.75 14.96
CA PRO A 47 -0.14 -3.38 13.92
C PRO A 47 0.94 -4.46 13.80
N PRO A 48 1.45 -4.72 12.58
CA PRO A 48 2.53 -5.69 12.40
C PRO A 48 3.71 -5.33 13.30
N PRO A 49 4.48 -6.32 13.78
CA PRO A 49 5.62 -6.08 14.67
C PRO A 49 6.59 -5.08 14.01
N GLU A 50 7.19 -4.23 14.83
CA GLU A 50 8.18 -3.23 14.40
C GLU A 50 9.28 -3.92 13.57
N GLN A 51 9.30 -3.58 12.28
CA GLN A 51 10.11 -4.30 11.30
C GLN A 51 11.58 -3.92 11.47
N ALA A 52 12.47 -4.92 11.48
CA ALA A 52 13.91 -4.70 11.59
C ALA A 52 14.42 -3.87 10.40
N GLY A 53 14.83 -2.66 10.67
CA GLY A 53 15.28 -1.65 9.71
C GLY A 53 15.70 -0.41 10.49
N THR A 54 15.83 0.71 9.82
CA THR A 54 16.07 1.99 10.50
C THR A 54 15.03 2.19 11.61
N PRO A 55 15.45 2.56 12.84
CA PRO A 55 14.51 2.77 13.94
C PRO A 55 13.42 3.77 13.53
N ILE A 56 12.17 3.34 13.59
CA ILE A 56 11.05 4.24 13.37
C ILE A 56 10.95 5.14 14.59
N LEU A 57 10.89 6.44 14.37
CA LEU A 57 10.74 7.42 15.45
C LEU A 57 9.48 7.09 16.26
N ASP A 58 9.52 7.23 17.59
CA ASP A 58 8.29 7.28 18.37
C ASP A 58 7.45 8.51 18.00
N ALA A 59 6.18 8.54 18.40
CA ALA A 59 5.26 9.60 17.96
C ALA A 59 5.73 11.00 18.38
N ALA A 60 6.33 11.16 19.57
CA ALA A 60 6.82 12.44 20.05
C ALA A 60 8.03 12.92 19.23
N ARG A 61 8.97 12.03 18.93
CA ARG A 61 10.12 12.33 18.06
C ARG A 61 9.70 12.59 16.63
N ALA A 62 8.69 11.84 16.11
CA ALA A 62 8.15 12.09 14.78
C ALA A 62 7.49 13.47 14.69
N ARG A 63 6.75 13.91 15.72
CA ARG A 63 6.21 15.28 15.76
C ARG A 63 7.32 16.33 15.74
N ALA A 64 8.30 16.19 16.61
CA ALA A 64 9.45 17.09 16.63
C ALA A 64 10.24 17.07 15.30
N GLY A 65 10.33 15.90 14.65
CA GLY A 65 10.90 15.75 13.31
C GLY A 65 10.10 16.52 12.27
N LEU A 66 8.77 16.34 12.25
CA LEU A 66 7.86 17.02 11.34
C LEU A 66 7.93 18.55 11.47
N ASP A 67 8.14 19.07 12.68
CA ASP A 67 8.28 20.51 12.91
C ASP A 67 9.56 21.06 12.31
N ARG A 68 10.63 20.26 12.26
CA ARG A 68 11.92 20.65 11.66
C ARG A 68 11.97 20.54 10.16
N LEU A 69 11.07 19.75 9.54
CA LEU A 69 11.09 19.58 8.09
C LEU A 69 10.83 20.91 7.38
N PRO A 70 11.61 21.24 6.34
CA PRO A 70 11.36 22.41 5.50
C PRO A 70 9.97 22.31 4.88
N VAL A 71 9.19 23.38 4.97
CA VAL A 71 7.89 23.49 4.28
C VAL A 71 8.10 24.13 2.93
N ALA A 72 7.77 23.43 1.86
CA ALA A 72 7.91 23.94 0.50
C ALA A 72 6.82 23.38 -0.40
N TRP A 73 6.41 24.14 -1.43
CA TRP A 73 5.52 23.62 -2.46
C TRP A 73 6.24 22.65 -3.37
N ASN A 74 5.57 21.58 -3.78
CA ASN A 74 6.08 20.63 -4.75
C ASN A 74 6.49 21.30 -6.05
N ARG A 75 7.65 20.92 -6.57
CA ARG A 75 8.25 21.48 -7.79
C ARG A 75 8.71 20.37 -8.72
N ASN A 76 8.95 20.74 -9.97
CA ASN A 76 9.64 19.92 -10.97
C ASN A 76 8.92 18.60 -11.31
N TRP A 77 7.59 18.50 -11.11
CA TRP A 77 6.85 17.30 -11.48
C TRP A 77 6.94 16.98 -12.97
N GLU A 78 6.94 18.01 -13.80
CA GLU A 78 7.05 17.93 -15.27
C GLU A 78 8.38 17.32 -15.74
N THR A 79 9.39 17.31 -14.90
CA THR A 79 10.70 16.70 -15.17
C THR A 79 10.90 15.36 -14.49
N TYR A 80 9.86 14.81 -13.83
CA TYR A 80 9.98 13.54 -13.13
C TYR A 80 10.24 12.39 -14.10
N ASP A 81 11.35 11.71 -13.87
CA ASP A 81 11.70 10.47 -14.54
C ASP A 81 12.05 9.40 -13.48
N ARG A 82 11.26 8.32 -13.46
CA ARG A 82 11.52 7.20 -12.55
C ARG A 82 12.91 6.58 -12.80
N ASN A 83 13.40 6.56 -14.04
CA ASN A 83 14.70 5.99 -14.39
C ASN A 83 15.87 6.77 -13.79
N ALA A 84 15.66 8.05 -13.44
CA ALA A 84 16.66 8.85 -12.74
C ALA A 84 17.03 8.30 -11.35
N PHE A 85 16.25 7.36 -10.80
CA PHE A 85 16.51 6.66 -9.53
C PHE A 85 17.28 5.35 -9.71
N GLY A 86 17.82 5.06 -10.89
CA GLY A 86 18.62 3.89 -11.17
C GLY A 86 17.83 2.71 -11.77
N PRO A 87 18.51 1.61 -12.08
CA PRO A 87 17.96 0.50 -12.87
C PRO A 87 17.02 -0.43 -12.08
N GLY A 88 16.64 -0.09 -10.87
CA GLY A 88 15.78 -0.90 -10.00
C GLY A 88 16.54 -1.47 -8.80
N TRP A 89 16.12 -2.66 -8.34
CA TRP A 89 16.58 -3.22 -7.07
C TRP A 89 18.08 -3.57 -7.11
N SER A 90 18.90 -2.83 -6.38
CA SER A 90 20.33 -3.11 -6.24
C SER A 90 20.66 -3.60 -4.83
N GLY A 91 21.79 -4.28 -4.68
CA GLY A 91 22.34 -4.62 -3.38
C GLY A 91 23.16 -3.49 -2.75
N ARG A 92 23.29 -2.36 -3.45
CA ARG A 92 24.16 -1.24 -3.04
C ARG A 92 23.44 -0.14 -2.26
N GLY A 93 22.10 -0.15 -2.26
CA GLY A 93 21.33 0.93 -1.69
C GLY A 93 21.18 0.83 -0.18
N GLY A 94 21.22 1.98 0.46
CA GLY A 94 20.83 2.17 1.84
C GLY A 94 21.70 1.52 2.91
N GLU A 95 22.11 2.28 3.88
CA GLU A 95 22.65 1.78 5.14
C GLU A 95 21.50 1.34 6.08
N PRO A 96 21.64 0.23 6.83
CA PRO A 96 22.71 -0.74 6.74
C PRO A 96 22.48 -1.75 5.61
N ALA A 97 23.51 -2.00 4.81
CA ALA A 97 23.50 -3.14 3.90
C ALA A 97 23.26 -4.41 4.72
N LEU A 98 22.13 -5.07 4.51
CA LEU A 98 21.93 -6.37 5.13
C LEU A 98 23.00 -7.30 4.58
N SER A 99 23.69 -7.98 5.48
CA SER A 99 24.75 -8.93 5.16
C SER A 99 24.27 -9.99 4.14
N GLY A 100 25.11 -10.29 3.15
CA GLY A 100 24.88 -11.41 2.27
C GLY A 100 24.56 -11.10 0.80
N GLY A 101 24.67 -9.83 0.36
CA GLY A 101 24.55 -9.48 -1.08
C GLY A 101 23.12 -9.56 -1.63
N CYS A 102 22.10 -9.61 -0.78
CA CYS A 102 20.69 -9.58 -1.18
C CYS A 102 20.33 -8.22 -1.79
N THR A 103 19.47 -8.22 -2.80
CA THR A 103 18.87 -6.99 -3.32
C THR A 103 17.94 -6.34 -2.29
N ALA A 104 17.69 -5.04 -2.42
CA ALA A 104 16.75 -4.34 -1.53
C ALA A 104 15.37 -5.02 -1.48
N ARG A 105 14.85 -5.47 -2.65
CA ARG A 105 13.59 -6.23 -2.72
C ARG A 105 13.62 -7.52 -1.89
N GLU A 106 14.67 -8.33 -2.04
CA GLU A 106 14.81 -9.60 -1.32
C GLU A 106 14.89 -9.39 0.19
N GLN A 107 15.60 -8.34 0.58
CA GLN A 107 15.69 -7.94 1.99
C GLN A 107 14.33 -7.60 2.58
N VAL A 108 13.56 -6.77 1.87
CA VAL A 108 12.20 -6.38 2.28
C VAL A 108 11.27 -7.59 2.33
N MET A 109 11.29 -8.45 1.32
CA MET A 109 10.48 -9.68 1.33
C MET A 109 10.81 -10.59 2.52
N LYS A 110 12.08 -10.74 2.87
CA LYS A 110 12.48 -11.53 4.05
C LYS A 110 12.07 -10.88 5.37
N ARG A 111 12.09 -9.56 5.44
CA ARG A 111 11.71 -8.81 6.64
C ARG A 111 10.21 -8.84 6.90
N ASP A 112 9.42 -8.64 5.83
CA ASP A 112 7.99 -8.31 5.95
C ASP A 112 7.09 -9.54 5.86
N LEU A 113 7.55 -10.64 5.25
CA LEU A 113 6.77 -11.87 5.19
C LEU A 113 7.05 -12.77 6.39
N THR A 114 6.00 -13.40 6.87
CA THR A 114 6.03 -14.47 7.88
C THR A 114 5.97 -15.85 7.22
N GLU A 115 6.25 -16.92 7.99
CA GLU A 115 6.18 -18.32 7.52
C GLU A 115 6.99 -18.54 6.23
N THR A 116 8.12 -17.85 6.10
CA THR A 116 8.90 -17.82 4.87
C THR A 116 9.66 -19.12 4.63
N ARG A 117 9.63 -19.59 3.37
CA ARG A 117 10.56 -20.57 2.84
C ARG A 117 11.51 -19.90 1.87
N VAL A 118 12.79 -20.08 2.06
CA VAL A 118 13.85 -19.52 1.21
C VAL A 118 14.52 -20.59 0.34
N GLY A 119 15.21 -20.19 -0.70
CA GLY A 119 15.92 -21.11 -1.58
C GLY A 119 17.15 -21.72 -0.90
N ASP A 120 17.38 -23.02 -1.10
CA ASP A 120 18.48 -23.77 -0.49
C ASP A 120 19.86 -23.24 -0.91
N SER A 121 20.02 -22.85 -2.18
CA SER A 121 21.26 -22.32 -2.73
C SER A 121 21.38 -20.79 -2.61
N ASN A 122 20.31 -20.10 -2.30
CA ASN A 122 20.26 -18.64 -2.17
C ASN A 122 19.28 -18.24 -1.07
N SER A 123 19.78 -18.00 0.12
CA SER A 123 18.99 -17.61 1.29
C SER A 123 18.36 -16.21 1.18
N CYS A 124 18.74 -15.42 0.18
CA CYS A 124 18.07 -14.14 -0.13
C CYS A 124 16.70 -14.37 -0.77
N LEU A 125 16.54 -15.50 -1.47
CA LEU A 125 15.40 -15.77 -2.32
C LEU A 125 14.24 -16.32 -1.50
N VAL A 126 13.23 -15.50 -1.22
CA VAL A 126 11.96 -15.97 -0.63
C VAL A 126 11.17 -16.71 -1.71
N LEU A 127 10.86 -17.99 -1.46
CA LEU A 127 10.07 -18.85 -2.35
C LEU A 127 8.57 -18.81 -2.01
N SER A 128 8.25 -18.78 -0.73
CA SER A 128 6.87 -18.63 -0.26
C SER A 128 6.84 -17.98 1.12
N GLY A 129 5.67 -17.51 1.52
CA GLY A 129 5.42 -16.87 2.81
C GLY A 129 4.03 -16.26 2.88
N THR A 130 3.77 -15.47 3.91
CA THR A 130 2.51 -14.76 4.10
C THR A 130 2.82 -13.31 4.49
N LEU A 131 2.16 -12.37 3.86
CA LEU A 131 2.20 -10.96 4.21
C LEU A 131 0.95 -10.62 5.03
N ASP A 132 1.15 -10.08 6.23
CA ASP A 132 0.11 -9.33 6.94
C ASP A 132 0.19 -7.88 6.44
N ASP A 133 -0.61 -7.54 5.42
CA ASP A 133 -0.46 -6.28 4.70
C ASP A 133 -0.76 -5.06 5.59
N PRO A 134 0.20 -4.15 5.77
CA PRO A 134 -0.01 -2.99 6.64
C PRO A 134 -1.01 -1.99 6.06
N TYR A 135 -1.15 -1.90 4.74
CA TYR A 135 -2.00 -0.89 4.11
C TYR A 135 -3.48 -1.24 4.17
N THR A 136 -3.84 -2.50 3.99
CA THR A 136 -5.22 -2.97 3.98
C THR A 136 -5.61 -3.76 5.22
N GLY A 137 -4.63 -4.41 5.88
CA GLY A 137 -4.85 -5.37 6.96
C GLY A 137 -5.17 -6.77 6.47
N GLU A 138 -5.11 -7.01 5.19
CA GLU A 138 -5.33 -8.34 4.61
C GLU A 138 -4.14 -9.27 4.84
N ARG A 139 -4.43 -10.55 4.96
CA ARG A 139 -3.42 -11.60 5.00
C ARG A 139 -3.27 -12.22 3.61
N ILE A 140 -2.11 -12.00 2.96
CA ILE A 140 -1.87 -12.31 1.56
C ILE A 140 -0.82 -13.43 1.45
N PRO A 141 -1.17 -14.60 0.90
CA PRO A 141 -0.20 -15.64 0.63
C PRO A 141 0.73 -15.21 -0.52
N TYR A 142 2.00 -15.55 -0.39
CA TYR A 142 3.01 -15.34 -1.41
C TYR A 142 3.58 -16.68 -1.89
N ASP A 143 3.61 -16.86 -3.19
CA ASP A 143 4.34 -17.93 -3.86
C ASP A 143 5.06 -17.32 -5.07
N ARG A 144 6.38 -17.52 -5.13
CA ARG A 144 7.24 -16.94 -6.18
C ARG A 144 6.89 -17.43 -7.59
N PHE A 145 6.32 -18.62 -7.70
CA PHE A 145 6.03 -19.27 -8.99
C PHE A 145 4.62 -18.97 -9.52
N THR A 146 3.84 -18.22 -8.78
CA THR A 146 2.52 -17.74 -9.18
C THR A 146 2.51 -16.21 -9.31
N SER A 147 1.43 -15.66 -9.90
CA SER A 147 1.24 -14.20 -9.88
C SER A 147 1.11 -13.72 -8.44
N SER A 148 1.86 -12.68 -8.08
CA SER A 148 1.85 -12.12 -6.74
C SER A 148 0.98 -10.88 -6.67
N ASP A 149 0.12 -10.82 -5.63
CA ASP A 149 -0.62 -9.61 -5.25
C ASP A 149 0.20 -8.72 -4.28
N ILE A 150 1.51 -9.01 -4.14
CA ILE A 150 2.44 -8.26 -3.30
C ILE A 150 3.42 -7.48 -4.18
N GLU A 151 3.55 -6.19 -3.91
CA GLU A 151 4.55 -5.29 -4.49
C GLU A 151 5.43 -4.70 -3.39
N ILE A 152 6.60 -4.17 -3.75
CA ILE A 152 7.43 -3.38 -2.85
C ILE A 152 7.15 -1.90 -3.14
N ASP A 153 6.59 -1.23 -2.15
CA ASP A 153 6.33 0.20 -2.20
C ASP A 153 7.48 1.00 -1.60
N HIS A 154 7.67 2.21 -2.13
CA HIS A 154 8.42 3.27 -1.47
C HIS A 154 7.44 4.06 -0.59
N VAL A 155 7.55 3.96 0.74
CA VAL A 155 6.67 4.68 1.68
C VAL A 155 6.61 6.15 1.29
N VAL A 156 7.75 6.85 1.19
CA VAL A 156 7.85 8.12 0.47
C VAL A 156 8.15 7.81 -0.99
N ALA A 157 7.13 7.92 -1.84
CA ALA A 157 7.20 7.55 -3.24
C ALA A 157 8.31 8.31 -3.98
N LEU A 158 8.93 7.67 -5.00
CA LEU A 158 10.00 8.32 -5.79
C LEU A 158 9.53 9.65 -6.41
N GLY A 159 8.28 9.70 -6.89
CA GLY A 159 7.70 10.93 -7.44
C GLY A 159 7.44 11.99 -6.38
N ASP A 160 7.08 11.63 -5.15
CA ASP A 160 7.00 12.57 -4.04
C ASP A 160 8.39 13.09 -3.65
N ALA A 161 9.37 12.19 -3.49
CA ALA A 161 10.75 12.58 -3.22
C ALA A 161 11.30 13.53 -4.27
N TRP A 162 11.02 13.28 -5.56
CA TRP A 162 11.42 14.16 -6.65
C TRP A 162 10.92 15.60 -6.44
N ARG A 163 9.62 15.74 -6.16
CA ARG A 163 8.99 17.05 -5.93
C ARG A 163 9.47 17.74 -4.65
N SER A 164 9.88 16.96 -3.65
CA SER A 164 10.28 17.47 -2.34
C SER A 164 11.79 17.64 -2.16
N GLY A 165 12.58 17.49 -3.25
CA GLY A 165 14.02 17.81 -3.22
C GLY A 165 14.91 16.87 -4.02
N ALA A 166 14.52 15.62 -4.26
CA ALA A 166 15.37 14.63 -4.92
C ALA A 166 15.68 14.96 -6.39
N SER A 167 14.93 15.85 -7.02
CA SER A 167 15.25 16.37 -8.35
C SER A 167 16.60 17.07 -8.41
N GLN A 168 17.09 17.57 -7.28
CA GLN A 168 18.39 18.26 -7.17
C GLN A 168 19.53 17.33 -6.75
N TRP A 169 19.25 16.08 -6.42
CA TRP A 169 20.29 15.13 -5.97
C TRP A 169 21.14 14.63 -7.12
N GLN A 170 22.34 14.15 -6.80
CA GLN A 170 23.16 13.39 -7.73
C GLN A 170 22.53 12.00 -8.00
N PRO A 171 22.79 11.40 -9.16
CA PRO A 171 22.23 10.07 -9.51
C PRO A 171 22.47 9.01 -8.44
N GLU A 172 23.65 8.98 -7.86
CA GLU A 172 24.03 8.01 -6.82
C GLU A 172 23.18 8.17 -5.54
N GLN A 173 22.80 9.39 -5.19
CA GLN A 173 21.96 9.65 -4.04
C GLN A 173 20.53 9.21 -4.31
N ARG A 174 20.01 9.43 -5.51
CA ARG A 174 18.70 8.94 -5.94
C ARG A 174 18.64 7.41 -5.94
N GLU A 175 19.68 6.74 -6.45
CA GLU A 175 19.77 5.27 -6.42
C GLU A 175 19.80 4.74 -4.99
N LYS A 176 20.56 5.37 -4.08
CA LYS A 176 20.56 5.01 -2.65
C LYS A 176 19.18 5.16 -2.03
N PHE A 177 18.48 6.24 -2.31
CA PHE A 177 17.11 6.45 -1.82
C PHE A 177 16.14 5.37 -2.34
N ALA A 178 16.20 5.04 -3.62
CA ALA A 178 15.35 4.03 -4.23
C ALA A 178 15.57 2.62 -3.65
N ASN A 179 16.75 2.37 -3.09
CA ASN A 179 17.12 1.08 -2.51
C ASN A 179 17.22 1.14 -0.96
N ASP A 180 16.81 2.25 -0.34
CA ASP A 180 16.78 2.36 1.11
C ASP A 180 15.69 1.47 1.71
N VAL A 181 16.09 0.35 2.31
CA VAL A 181 15.16 -0.62 2.91
C VAL A 181 14.26 0.00 3.99
N GLY A 182 14.69 1.09 4.63
CA GLY A 182 13.89 1.85 5.58
C GLY A 182 12.74 2.63 4.92
N ASN A 183 12.85 2.91 3.61
CA ASN A 183 11.80 3.50 2.79
C ASN A 183 10.96 2.46 2.03
N LEU A 184 11.30 1.19 2.12
CA LEU A 184 10.64 0.12 1.36
C LEU A 184 9.73 -0.71 2.26
N LEU A 185 8.60 -1.17 1.72
CA LEU A 185 7.60 -1.97 2.41
C LEU A 185 6.94 -2.95 1.45
N ALA A 186 6.80 -4.22 1.84
CA ALA A 186 5.96 -5.16 1.12
C ALA A 186 4.49 -4.84 1.41
N VAL A 187 3.68 -4.69 0.36
CA VAL A 187 2.29 -4.25 0.48
C VAL A 187 1.41 -4.91 -0.58
N GLN A 188 0.09 -4.86 -0.39
CA GLN A 188 -0.88 -5.27 -1.40
C GLN A 188 -0.70 -4.44 -2.68
N LYS A 189 -0.66 -5.13 -3.79
CA LYS A 189 -0.46 -4.56 -5.13
C LYS A 189 -1.48 -3.46 -5.47
N GLN A 190 -2.77 -3.70 -5.25
CA GLN A 190 -3.81 -2.73 -5.57
C GLN A 190 -3.65 -1.46 -4.74
N ALA A 191 -3.46 -1.58 -3.42
CA ALA A 191 -3.24 -0.44 -2.52
C ALA A 191 -1.99 0.36 -2.92
N ASN A 192 -0.91 -0.31 -3.34
CA ASN A 192 0.28 0.34 -3.87
C ASN A 192 0.01 1.15 -5.14
N GLN A 193 -0.74 0.57 -6.07
CA GLN A 193 -1.11 1.25 -7.32
C GLN A 193 -2.04 2.44 -7.07
N GLU A 194 -2.99 2.31 -6.14
CA GLU A 194 -3.85 3.42 -5.71
C GLU A 194 -3.07 4.54 -5.05
N LYS A 195 -2.08 4.21 -4.21
CA LYS A 195 -1.17 5.18 -3.60
C LYS A 195 -0.33 5.88 -4.66
N GLY A 196 0.35 5.16 -5.53
CA GLY A 196 1.20 5.72 -6.58
C GLY A 196 2.20 6.73 -6.03
N SER A 197 2.20 7.97 -6.56
CA SER A 197 3.08 9.07 -6.11
C SER A 197 2.40 10.06 -5.17
N LYS A 198 1.29 9.67 -4.54
CA LYS A 198 0.50 10.52 -3.65
C LYS A 198 1.19 10.68 -2.30
N SER A 199 1.02 11.87 -1.72
CA SER A 199 1.40 12.21 -0.35
C SER A 199 0.25 11.92 0.64
N PRO A 200 0.49 11.97 1.96
CA PRO A 200 -0.50 11.62 2.99
C PRO A 200 -1.80 12.42 2.98
N ASP A 201 -1.81 13.60 2.39
CA ASP A 201 -3.04 14.39 2.17
C ASP A 201 -3.90 13.89 0.99
N GLN A 202 -3.35 13.02 0.15
CA GLN A 202 -4.01 12.50 -1.04
C GLN A 202 -4.33 11.00 -0.96
N TRP A 203 -3.59 10.27 -0.14
CA TRP A 203 -3.81 8.85 0.10
C TRP A 203 -3.30 8.46 1.48
N GLN A 204 -4.05 7.58 2.14
CA GLN A 204 -3.73 7.08 3.47
C GLN A 204 -4.00 5.58 3.54
N PRO A 205 -3.20 4.80 4.29
CA PRO A 205 -3.50 3.40 4.58
C PRO A 205 -4.68 3.29 5.56
N ARG A 206 -5.08 2.05 5.87
CA ARG A 206 -6.07 1.80 6.92
C ARG A 206 -5.74 2.55 8.21
N GLN A 207 -6.77 2.92 8.96
CA GLN A 207 -6.64 3.76 10.15
C GLN A 207 -5.66 3.19 11.19
N ALA A 208 -5.68 1.89 11.43
CA ALA A 208 -4.81 1.24 12.40
C ALA A 208 -3.30 1.36 12.06
N TYR A 209 -2.96 1.61 10.80
CA TYR A 209 -1.57 1.78 10.38
C TYR A 209 -1.14 3.24 10.20
N GLN A 210 -2.04 4.21 10.26
CA GLN A 210 -1.74 5.61 9.97
C GLN A 210 -0.67 6.20 10.89
N CYS A 211 -0.71 5.88 12.18
CA CYS A 211 0.31 6.34 13.12
C CYS A 211 1.72 5.87 12.71
N GLU A 212 1.88 4.60 12.41
CA GLU A 212 3.19 4.07 12.00
C GLU A 212 3.59 4.60 10.63
N TYR A 213 2.65 4.71 9.70
CA TYR A 213 2.90 5.28 8.38
C TYR A 213 3.41 6.72 8.48
N ALA A 214 2.80 7.58 9.30
CA ALA A 214 3.25 8.95 9.51
C ALA A 214 4.65 9.02 10.17
N ARG A 215 4.90 8.18 11.17
CA ARG A 215 6.20 8.06 11.82
C ARG A 215 7.30 7.68 10.82
N ARG A 216 7.04 6.69 9.96
CA ARG A 216 7.95 6.28 8.88
C ARG A 216 8.17 7.41 7.88
N TRP A 217 7.09 8.02 7.42
CA TRP A 217 7.14 9.12 6.46
C TRP A 217 8.03 10.27 6.93
N VAL A 218 7.81 10.74 8.15
CA VAL A 218 8.63 11.79 8.76
C VAL A 218 10.08 11.36 8.91
N SER A 219 10.33 10.15 9.41
CA SER A 219 11.70 9.61 9.57
C SER A 219 12.46 9.61 8.25
N ILE A 220 11.80 9.20 7.16
CA ILE A 220 12.40 9.13 5.84
C ILE A 220 12.70 10.53 5.32
N LYS A 221 11.71 11.44 5.37
CA LYS A 221 11.92 12.82 4.89
C LYS A 221 13.01 13.54 5.69
N GLU A 222 13.05 13.37 7.00
CA GLU A 222 14.11 13.95 7.84
C GLU A 222 15.49 13.40 7.48
N ARG A 223 15.65 12.09 7.38
CA ARG A 223 16.92 11.44 7.04
C ARG A 223 17.45 11.85 5.66
N TRP A 224 16.56 12.03 4.69
CA TRP A 224 16.93 12.37 3.33
C TRP A 224 16.90 13.87 3.01
N GLY A 225 16.60 14.72 3.99
CA GLY A 225 16.57 16.18 3.84
C GLY A 225 15.48 16.64 2.86
N LEU A 226 14.35 15.91 2.80
CA LEU A 226 13.23 16.24 1.93
C LEU A 226 12.29 17.26 2.61
N SER A 227 11.62 18.08 1.82
CA SER A 227 10.60 19.01 2.30
C SER A 227 9.21 18.35 2.39
N VAL A 228 8.29 19.01 3.09
CA VAL A 228 6.87 18.69 3.11
C VAL A 228 6.06 19.84 2.52
N GLN A 229 4.92 19.52 1.89
CA GLN A 229 3.93 20.55 1.54
C GLN A 229 3.08 20.92 2.76
N PRO A 230 2.44 22.13 2.77
CA PRO A 230 1.55 22.51 3.86
C PRO A 230 0.42 21.52 4.12
N THR A 231 -0.25 21.03 3.07
CA THR A 231 -1.35 20.05 3.17
C THR A 231 -0.86 18.68 3.65
N GLU A 232 0.28 18.22 3.13
CA GLU A 232 0.96 17.00 3.57
C GLU A 232 1.31 17.09 5.06
N LYS A 233 1.89 18.24 5.51
CA LYS A 233 2.22 18.46 6.91
C LYS A 233 0.99 18.36 7.80
N SER A 234 -0.12 18.98 7.40
CA SER A 234 -1.39 18.90 8.13
C SER A 234 -1.89 17.46 8.26
N ALA A 235 -1.91 16.69 7.18
CA ALA A 235 -2.33 15.29 7.22
C ALA A 235 -1.42 14.43 8.10
N LEU A 236 -0.11 14.69 8.10
CA LEU A 236 0.83 14.00 9.00
C LEU A 236 0.59 14.35 10.48
N VAL A 237 0.23 15.60 10.79
CA VAL A 237 -0.17 15.99 12.15
C VAL A 237 -1.39 15.17 12.59
N ASP A 238 -2.44 15.11 11.76
CA ASP A 238 -3.67 14.39 12.08
C ASP A 238 -3.40 12.90 12.32
N MET A 239 -2.57 12.27 11.48
CA MET A 239 -2.16 10.88 11.66
C MET A 239 -1.34 10.66 12.94
N LEU A 240 -0.44 11.59 13.29
CA LEU A 240 0.36 11.50 14.51
C LEU A 240 -0.49 11.77 15.76
N ASP A 241 -1.58 12.54 15.65
CA ASP A 241 -2.54 12.76 16.73
C ASP A 241 -3.36 11.50 17.02
N ALA A 242 -3.57 10.67 16.02
CA ALA A 242 -4.19 9.36 16.18
C ALA A 242 -3.26 8.31 16.84
N CYS A 243 -1.97 8.59 17.02
CA CYS A 243 -1.10 7.77 17.84
C CYS A 243 -1.57 7.84 19.29
N GLY A 244 -2.01 6.73 19.86
CA GLY A 244 -2.35 6.66 21.28
C GLY A 244 -1.22 7.17 22.19
N PRO A 245 -1.49 7.40 23.47
CA PRO A 245 -0.44 7.74 24.43
C PRO A 245 0.63 6.66 24.40
N PRO A 246 1.93 7.02 24.61
CA PRO A 246 3.01 6.05 24.65
C PRO A 246 2.65 4.95 25.65
N ALA A 247 2.76 3.69 25.23
CA ALA A 247 2.59 2.56 26.15
C ALA A 247 3.54 2.77 27.31
N ASN A 248 2.99 2.94 28.51
CA ASN A 248 3.80 2.99 29.73
C ASN A 248 4.61 1.69 29.80
N ARG A 249 5.91 1.78 29.62
CA ARG A 249 6.85 0.69 29.83
C ARG A 249 7.17 0.56 31.30
#